data_94adcb5b1d78d57e46591057060b6fe6
#
_entry.id   94adcb5b1d78d57e46591057060b6fe6
#
_cell.length_a   1.000
_cell.length_b   1.000
_cell.length_c   1.000
_cell.angle_alpha   90.00
_cell.angle_beta   90.00
_cell.angle_gamma   90.00
#
_symmetry.space_group_name_H-M   'P 1'
#
loop_
_entity.id
_entity.type
_entity.pdbx_description
1 polymer ?
#
loop_
_entity_poly.entity_id
_entity_poly.type
_entity_poly.pdbx_seq_one_letter_code
_entity_poly.pdbx_strand_id
1 'polypeptide(L)'
;DHIGGITGFLYSIGKTVRDFKPSRCVIAFDGQRGSARRKSIYKDYKANRANKTKLRRHDHHFTTIEDEQVAMRFQFSRLVSYLDCLPVTFLAMDGIEADDTIAYIADQYHDKSKKITIVSTDRDFYQLVDDKIQVWSPIKKKMYDTQTVLEEFNIHPNNMVLYRSFTGDKSDNIPGVSGIGPKTIQKHLPELAADKLYTLEDLQKKSKSNLNESKTYQKILDNFDTIEQNYKLMNIKLLNIPAATCSKIRGIMAQPVPMLDRKEFQRLFYEDKMWSVMKNLPDWLTNTWLSLSAFAKQTH
;
A
#
# COMPACT_ATOMS: atom_id res chain seq x y z
N ASP A 1 -17.71 -16.06 -18.07
CA ASP A 1 -16.91 -15.92 -16.86
C ASP A 1 -16.61 -14.44 -16.60
N HIS A 2 -16.65 -14.04 -15.34
CA HIS A 2 -16.45 -12.66 -14.96
C HIS A 2 -14.93 -12.33 -14.92
N ILE A 3 -14.46 -11.43 -15.81
CA ILE A 3 -13.05 -11.08 -15.97
C ILE A 3 -12.75 -9.60 -15.68
N GLY A 4 -13.73 -8.84 -15.17
CA GLY A 4 -13.62 -7.40 -14.99
C GLY A 4 -12.48 -6.98 -14.03
N GLY A 5 -12.24 -7.76 -12.96
CA GLY A 5 -11.14 -7.52 -12.04
C GLY A 5 -9.76 -7.73 -12.69
N ILE A 6 -9.62 -8.78 -13.50
CA ILE A 6 -8.37 -9.08 -14.23
C ILE A 6 -8.06 -7.96 -15.21
N THR A 7 -9.03 -7.59 -16.06
CA THR A 7 -8.82 -6.56 -17.08
C THR A 7 -8.53 -5.20 -16.46
N GLY A 8 -9.28 -4.81 -15.43
CA GLY A 8 -9.06 -3.56 -14.70
C GLY A 8 -7.65 -3.46 -14.11
N PHE A 9 -7.17 -4.56 -13.50
CA PHE A 9 -5.84 -4.62 -12.93
C PHE A 9 -4.75 -4.53 -14.01
N LEU A 10 -4.86 -5.32 -15.10
CA LEU A 10 -3.91 -5.32 -16.21
C LEU A 10 -3.82 -3.95 -16.89
N TYR A 11 -4.95 -3.26 -17.08
CA TYR A 11 -4.95 -1.89 -17.60
C TYR A 11 -4.28 -0.91 -16.64
N SER A 12 -4.58 -1.01 -15.35
CA SER A 12 -4.00 -0.13 -14.32
C SER A 12 -2.48 -0.26 -14.24
N ILE A 13 -1.96 -1.51 -14.16
CA ILE A 13 -0.53 -1.74 -14.11
C ILE A 13 0.15 -1.36 -15.44
N GLY A 14 -0.47 -1.69 -16.57
CA GLY A 14 0.06 -1.33 -17.88
C GLY A 14 0.16 0.19 -18.05
N LYS A 15 -0.84 0.95 -17.59
CA LYS A 15 -0.79 2.42 -17.57
C LYS A 15 0.34 2.90 -16.68
N THR A 16 0.46 2.37 -15.47
CA THR A 16 1.50 2.74 -14.51
C THR A 16 2.90 2.52 -15.09
N VAL A 17 3.14 1.37 -15.72
CA VAL A 17 4.44 1.05 -16.33
C VAL A 17 4.76 2.01 -17.49
N ARG A 18 3.78 2.35 -18.33
CA ARG A 18 3.98 3.34 -19.43
C ARG A 18 4.26 4.73 -18.90
N ASP A 19 3.54 5.16 -17.85
CA ASP A 19 3.66 6.52 -17.32
C ASP A 19 5.01 6.72 -16.60
N PHE A 20 5.46 5.73 -15.82
CA PHE A 20 6.67 5.83 -15.00
C PHE A 20 7.92 5.20 -15.63
N LYS A 21 7.79 4.33 -16.62
CA LYS A 21 8.89 3.63 -17.30
C LYS A 21 9.93 3.06 -16.32
N PRO A 22 9.51 2.26 -15.33
CA PRO A 22 10.42 1.79 -14.29
C PRO A 22 11.43 0.78 -14.85
N SER A 23 12.58 0.67 -14.17
CA SER A 23 13.56 -0.41 -14.42
C SER A 23 13.12 -1.73 -13.77
N ARG A 24 12.29 -1.68 -12.74
CA ARG A 24 11.69 -2.83 -12.08
C ARG A 24 10.28 -2.47 -11.59
N CYS A 25 9.35 -3.38 -11.77
CA CYS A 25 7.99 -3.27 -11.23
C CYS A 25 7.76 -4.40 -10.24
N VAL A 26 7.36 -4.04 -9.02
CA VAL A 26 7.06 -4.99 -7.95
C VAL A 26 5.61 -4.84 -7.54
N ILE A 27 4.92 -5.96 -7.41
CA ILE A 27 3.52 -6.02 -7.01
C ILE A 27 3.46 -6.83 -5.72
N ALA A 28 2.89 -6.27 -4.66
CA ALA A 28 2.67 -6.98 -3.41
C ALA A 28 1.18 -7.21 -3.16
N PHE A 29 0.85 -8.42 -2.75
CA PHE A 29 -0.48 -8.82 -2.28
C PHE A 29 -0.41 -9.21 -0.80
N ASP A 30 -1.53 -9.08 -0.10
CA ASP A 30 -1.66 -9.60 1.24
C ASP A 30 -1.45 -11.11 1.25
N GLY A 31 -0.56 -11.59 2.09
CA GLY A 31 -0.38 -13.02 2.33
C GLY A 31 -1.49 -13.61 3.18
N GLN A 32 -1.53 -14.93 3.25
CA GLN A 32 -2.43 -15.61 4.17
C GLN A 32 -2.13 -15.17 5.61
N ARG A 33 -3.18 -14.88 6.41
CA ARG A 33 -3.07 -14.39 7.79
C ARG A 33 -2.25 -13.09 7.93
N GLY A 34 -2.15 -12.26 6.89
CA GLY A 34 -1.36 -11.02 6.89
C GLY A 34 -1.63 -10.11 8.08
N SER A 35 -2.91 -9.97 8.47
CA SER A 35 -3.31 -9.11 9.59
C SER A 35 -3.12 -9.72 11.00
N ALA A 36 -2.57 -10.94 11.13
CA ALA A 36 -2.47 -11.63 12.42
C ALA A 36 -1.67 -10.83 13.46
N ARG A 37 -0.56 -10.21 13.05
CA ARG A 37 0.26 -9.36 13.93
C ARG A 37 -0.52 -8.16 14.43
N ARG A 38 -1.20 -7.41 13.56
CA ARG A 38 -1.99 -6.24 13.96
C ARG A 38 -3.17 -6.63 14.84
N LYS A 39 -3.79 -7.78 14.58
CA LYS A 39 -4.85 -8.33 15.43
C LYS A 39 -4.37 -8.77 16.82
N SER A 40 -3.10 -9.13 16.99
CA SER A 40 -2.54 -9.41 18.31
C SER A 40 -2.35 -8.14 19.15
N ILE A 41 -2.18 -6.97 18.48
CA ILE A 41 -2.12 -5.66 19.16
C ILE A 41 -3.54 -5.12 19.42
N TYR A 42 -4.44 -5.26 18.43
CA TYR A 42 -5.80 -4.77 18.48
C TYR A 42 -6.75 -5.80 17.82
N LYS A 43 -7.57 -6.49 18.64
CA LYS A 43 -8.42 -7.60 18.19
C LYS A 43 -9.42 -7.20 17.12
N ASP A 44 -9.93 -5.97 17.18
CA ASP A 44 -10.94 -5.46 16.26
C ASP A 44 -10.35 -4.86 14.97
N TYR A 45 -9.04 -4.99 14.77
CA TYR A 45 -8.37 -4.56 13.54
C TYR A 45 -9.02 -5.21 12.30
N LYS A 46 -9.50 -4.38 11.38
CA LYS A 46 -10.22 -4.80 10.15
C LYS A 46 -11.51 -5.62 10.40
N ALA A 47 -12.06 -5.63 11.62
CA ALA A 47 -13.29 -6.39 11.94
C ALA A 47 -14.50 -5.92 11.12
N ASN A 48 -14.56 -4.62 10.81
CA ASN A 48 -15.62 -4.03 9.98
C ASN A 48 -15.62 -4.51 8.51
N ARG A 49 -14.55 -5.17 8.05
CA ARG A 49 -14.46 -5.69 6.66
C ARG A 49 -15.31 -6.94 6.47
N ALA A 50 -15.48 -7.76 7.51
CA ALA A 50 -16.33 -8.96 7.46
C ALA A 50 -17.81 -8.62 7.17
N ASN A 51 -18.26 -7.43 7.56
CA ASN A 51 -19.64 -6.97 7.38
C ASN A 51 -19.85 -6.15 6.09
N LYS A 52 -18.80 -5.95 5.28
CA LYS A 52 -18.84 -5.09 4.08
C LYS A 52 -19.09 -5.86 2.77
N THR A 53 -19.33 -7.15 2.83
CA THR A 53 -19.75 -7.94 1.65
C THR A 53 -21.13 -7.47 1.20
N LYS A 54 -21.17 -6.40 0.42
CA LYS A 54 -22.37 -5.98 -0.32
C LYS A 54 -22.19 -6.47 -1.73
N LEU A 55 -23.12 -7.32 -2.18
CA LEU A 55 -23.32 -7.60 -3.61
C LEU A 55 -23.27 -6.28 -4.36
N ARG A 56 -22.36 -6.13 -5.31
CA ARG A 56 -22.27 -4.92 -6.13
C ARG A 56 -23.58 -4.84 -6.93
N ARG A 57 -24.36 -3.81 -6.68
CA ARG A 57 -25.71 -3.60 -7.25
C ARG A 57 -25.79 -3.59 -8.79
N HIS A 58 -24.65 -3.59 -9.47
CA HIS A 58 -24.56 -3.54 -10.93
C HIS A 58 -24.16 -4.87 -11.57
N ASP A 59 -23.91 -5.91 -10.75
CA ASP A 59 -23.48 -7.22 -11.25
C ASP A 59 -24.64 -8.21 -11.12
N HIS A 60 -25.45 -8.29 -12.18
CA HIS A 60 -26.59 -9.19 -12.27
C HIS A 60 -26.18 -10.68 -12.38
N HIS A 61 -24.87 -10.98 -12.35
CA HIS A 61 -24.34 -12.33 -12.50
C HIS A 61 -24.19 -13.09 -11.19
N PHE A 62 -24.21 -12.41 -10.04
CA PHE A 62 -24.10 -13.04 -8.73
C PHE A 62 -25.41 -12.94 -7.97
N THR A 63 -25.90 -14.10 -7.51
CA THR A 63 -27.13 -14.19 -6.71
C THR A 63 -26.82 -14.22 -5.22
N THR A 64 -25.63 -14.70 -4.85
CA THR A 64 -25.17 -14.80 -3.46
C THR A 64 -23.81 -14.16 -3.25
N ILE A 65 -23.46 -13.87 -1.99
CA ILE A 65 -22.11 -13.40 -1.58
C ILE A 65 -21.07 -14.49 -1.85
N GLU A 66 -21.44 -15.74 -1.67
CA GLU A 66 -20.59 -16.90 -1.93
C GLU A 66 -20.20 -16.99 -3.41
N ASP A 67 -21.14 -16.76 -4.32
CA ASP A 67 -20.87 -16.72 -5.77
C ASP A 67 -19.85 -15.63 -6.12
N GLU A 68 -20.01 -14.44 -5.53
CA GLU A 68 -19.07 -13.32 -5.72
C GLU A 68 -17.68 -13.69 -5.18
N GLN A 69 -17.61 -14.32 -4.01
CA GLN A 69 -16.32 -14.73 -3.42
C GLN A 69 -15.63 -15.82 -4.24
N VAL A 70 -16.38 -16.77 -4.81
CA VAL A 70 -15.84 -17.78 -5.72
C VAL A 70 -15.28 -17.12 -6.96
N ALA A 71 -16.02 -16.19 -7.57
CA ALA A 71 -15.57 -15.45 -8.74
C ALA A 71 -14.33 -14.59 -8.45
N MET A 72 -14.27 -13.95 -7.28
CA MET A 72 -13.08 -13.20 -6.86
C MET A 72 -11.85 -14.09 -6.72
N ARG A 73 -11.97 -15.25 -6.08
CA ARG A 73 -10.85 -16.21 -5.95
C ARG A 73 -10.38 -16.70 -7.31
N PHE A 74 -11.31 -17.03 -8.20
CA PHE A 74 -10.98 -17.41 -9.58
C PHE A 74 -10.22 -16.31 -10.30
N GLN A 75 -10.75 -15.08 -10.29
CA GLN A 75 -10.11 -13.94 -10.92
C GLN A 75 -8.71 -13.66 -10.34
N PHE A 76 -8.55 -13.78 -9.02
CA PHE A 76 -7.24 -13.60 -8.38
C PHE A 76 -6.24 -14.68 -8.83
N SER A 77 -6.62 -15.95 -8.80
CA SER A 77 -5.76 -17.03 -9.28
C SER A 77 -5.38 -16.85 -10.75
N ARG A 78 -6.35 -16.48 -11.58
CA ARG A 78 -6.13 -16.23 -13.01
C ARG A 78 -5.26 -15.00 -13.27
N LEU A 79 -5.43 -13.93 -12.44
CA LEU A 79 -4.56 -12.75 -12.49
C LEU A 79 -3.10 -13.12 -12.20
N VAL A 80 -2.83 -13.97 -11.23
CA VAL A 80 -1.47 -14.46 -10.93
C VAL A 80 -0.88 -15.13 -12.18
N SER A 81 -1.63 -15.99 -12.89
CA SER A 81 -1.17 -16.60 -14.13
C SER A 81 -0.79 -15.57 -15.21
N TYR A 82 -1.55 -14.47 -15.33
CA TYR A 82 -1.17 -13.36 -16.22
C TYR A 82 0.08 -12.63 -15.76
N LEU A 83 0.23 -12.41 -14.45
CA LEU A 83 1.42 -11.74 -13.89
C LEU A 83 2.69 -12.57 -14.10
N ASP A 84 2.61 -13.91 -14.04
CA ASP A 84 3.71 -14.82 -14.34
C ASP A 84 4.22 -14.69 -15.80
N CYS A 85 3.37 -14.23 -16.71
CA CYS A 85 3.75 -13.97 -18.10
C CYS A 85 4.40 -12.59 -18.31
N LEU A 86 4.32 -11.69 -17.33
CA LEU A 86 4.75 -10.30 -17.47
C LEU A 86 6.13 -10.06 -16.84
N PRO A 87 6.89 -9.04 -17.32
CA PRO A 87 8.18 -8.70 -16.74
C PRO A 87 8.03 -7.94 -15.41
N VAL A 88 7.27 -8.50 -14.50
CA VAL A 88 7.01 -7.94 -13.17
C VAL A 88 7.38 -8.95 -12.08
N THR A 89 7.79 -8.47 -10.92
CA THR A 89 7.99 -9.31 -9.75
C THR A 89 6.75 -9.18 -8.87
N PHE A 90 6.08 -10.27 -8.52
CA PHE A 90 5.01 -10.20 -7.55
C PHE A 90 5.32 -11.02 -6.29
N LEU A 91 4.80 -10.58 -5.15
CA LEU A 91 5.02 -11.19 -3.85
C LEU A 91 3.69 -11.26 -3.07
N ALA A 92 3.50 -12.40 -2.42
CA ALA A 92 2.46 -12.58 -1.40
C ALA A 92 3.10 -13.36 -0.25
N MET A 93 3.41 -12.68 0.86
CA MET A 93 4.14 -13.29 1.99
C MET A 93 3.18 -13.64 3.12
N ASP A 94 3.12 -14.91 3.49
CA ASP A 94 2.28 -15.34 4.59
C ASP A 94 2.66 -14.67 5.91
N GLY A 95 1.65 -14.32 6.67
CA GLY A 95 1.80 -13.69 7.98
C GLY A 95 2.11 -12.20 7.99
N ILE A 96 2.26 -11.58 6.82
CA ILE A 96 2.43 -10.12 6.70
C ILE A 96 1.49 -9.53 5.65
N GLU A 97 1.18 -8.24 5.77
CA GLU A 97 0.37 -7.52 4.80
C GLU A 97 1.24 -6.97 3.65
N ALA A 98 0.58 -6.65 2.54
CA ALA A 98 1.25 -6.04 1.38
C ALA A 98 2.01 -4.77 1.76
N ASP A 99 1.45 -3.96 2.66
CA ASP A 99 2.04 -2.71 3.12
C ASP A 99 3.39 -2.92 3.81
N ASP A 100 3.49 -3.98 4.65
CA ASP A 100 4.74 -4.35 5.32
C ASP A 100 5.79 -4.83 4.29
N THR A 101 5.35 -5.61 3.29
CA THR A 101 6.22 -6.07 2.20
C THR A 101 6.75 -4.90 1.37
N ILE A 102 5.88 -3.95 0.99
CA ILE A 102 6.25 -2.75 0.22
C ILE A 102 7.21 -1.88 1.02
N ALA A 103 6.91 -1.62 2.29
CA ALA A 103 7.77 -0.81 3.15
C ALA A 103 9.17 -1.44 3.32
N TYR A 104 9.24 -2.75 3.53
CA TYR A 104 10.50 -3.48 3.62
C TYR A 104 11.32 -3.38 2.32
N ILE A 105 10.68 -3.57 1.16
CA ILE A 105 11.37 -3.46 -0.13
C ILE A 105 11.85 -2.03 -0.35
N ALA A 106 11.02 -1.04 -0.06
CA ALA A 106 11.39 0.37 -0.20
C ALA A 106 12.63 0.72 0.64
N ASP A 107 12.68 0.27 1.90
CA ASP A 107 13.83 0.41 2.79
C ASP A 107 15.09 -0.28 2.24
N GLN A 108 14.98 -1.57 1.88
CA GLN A 108 16.13 -2.36 1.40
C GLN A 108 16.72 -1.87 0.06
N TYR A 109 15.92 -1.17 -0.74
CA TYR A 109 16.31 -0.64 -2.05
C TYR A 109 16.51 0.87 -2.05
N HIS A 110 16.32 1.55 -0.93
CA HIS A 110 16.45 2.99 -0.80
C HIS A 110 17.79 3.50 -1.32
N ASP A 111 18.90 2.92 -0.86
CA ASP A 111 20.25 3.36 -1.26
C ASP A 111 20.66 2.88 -2.66
N LYS A 112 20.02 1.79 -3.14
CA LYS A 112 20.31 1.17 -4.45
C LYS A 112 19.55 1.80 -5.59
N SER A 113 18.47 2.53 -5.30
CA SER A 113 17.58 3.11 -6.29
C SER A 113 17.78 4.61 -6.41
N LYS A 114 17.65 5.13 -7.63
CA LYS A 114 17.60 6.58 -7.86
C LYS A 114 16.29 7.17 -7.38
N LYS A 115 15.20 6.45 -7.60
CA LYS A 115 13.85 6.84 -7.22
C LYS A 115 12.97 5.61 -7.03
N ILE A 116 12.11 5.65 -6.01
CA ILE A 116 11.10 4.63 -5.72
C ILE A 116 9.73 5.31 -5.77
N THR A 117 8.84 4.78 -6.60
CA THR A 117 7.44 5.25 -6.65
C THR A 117 6.53 4.15 -6.12
N ILE A 118 5.90 4.40 -4.98
CA ILE A 118 4.88 3.53 -4.41
C ILE A 118 3.53 3.93 -5.03
N VAL A 119 2.84 2.99 -5.66
CA VAL A 119 1.52 3.23 -6.27
C VAL A 119 0.45 2.72 -5.32
N SER A 120 -0.17 3.64 -4.59
CA SER A 120 -1.17 3.29 -3.58
C SER A 120 -2.13 4.45 -3.30
N THR A 121 -3.32 4.13 -2.81
CA THR A 121 -4.27 5.11 -2.26
C THR A 121 -4.19 5.21 -0.74
N ASP A 122 -3.41 4.32 -0.12
CA ASP A 122 -3.26 4.27 1.32
C ASP A 122 -2.34 5.40 1.82
N ARG A 123 -2.84 6.14 2.81
CA ARG A 123 -2.12 7.25 3.42
C ARG A 123 -0.99 6.81 4.34
N ASP A 124 -0.99 5.54 4.75
CA ASP A 124 0.07 5.03 5.62
C ASP A 124 1.42 5.01 4.90
N PHE A 125 1.43 4.95 3.56
CA PHE A 125 2.66 5.09 2.78
C PHE A 125 3.26 6.50 2.80
N TYR A 126 2.52 7.54 3.16
CA TYR A 126 3.09 8.91 3.22
C TYR A 126 4.19 9.05 4.28
N GLN A 127 4.22 8.17 5.28
CA GLN A 127 5.31 8.11 6.25
C GLN A 127 6.66 7.68 5.64
N LEU A 128 6.64 7.00 4.47
CA LEU A 128 7.85 6.54 3.77
C LEU A 128 8.43 7.59 2.82
N VAL A 129 7.69 8.65 2.55
CA VAL A 129 8.08 9.70 1.60
C VAL A 129 9.32 10.43 2.08
N ASP A 130 10.31 10.59 1.18
CA ASP A 130 11.54 11.33 1.39
C ASP A 130 12.09 11.87 0.04
N ASP A 131 13.39 12.10 -0.06
CA ASP A 131 14.06 12.58 -1.28
C ASP A 131 14.06 11.55 -2.43
N LYS A 132 13.95 10.25 -2.12
CA LYS A 132 13.95 9.14 -3.10
C LYS A 132 12.60 8.45 -3.24
N ILE A 133 11.81 8.40 -2.17
CA ILE A 133 10.52 7.72 -2.13
C ILE A 133 9.38 8.71 -2.32
N GLN A 134 8.53 8.44 -3.27
CA GLN A 134 7.29 9.17 -3.51
C GLN A 134 6.10 8.21 -3.62
N VAL A 135 4.88 8.72 -3.39
CA VAL A 135 3.65 7.94 -3.51
C VAL A 135 2.77 8.50 -4.63
N TRP A 136 2.43 7.67 -5.59
CA TRP A 136 1.45 8.00 -6.61
C TRP A 136 0.07 7.50 -6.21
N SER A 137 -0.90 8.40 -6.10
CA SER A 137 -2.30 8.06 -5.88
C SER A 137 -3.04 7.97 -7.21
N PRO A 138 -3.39 6.77 -7.71
CA PRO A 138 -4.07 6.63 -9.00
C PRO A 138 -5.50 7.19 -9.01
N ILE A 139 -6.18 7.20 -7.85
CA ILE A 139 -7.53 7.78 -7.72
C ILE A 139 -7.48 9.31 -7.76
N LYS A 140 -6.57 9.92 -6.99
CA LYS A 140 -6.40 11.37 -6.97
C LYS A 140 -5.62 11.90 -8.17
N LYS A 141 -4.95 11.02 -8.93
CA LYS A 141 -4.02 11.36 -10.01
C LYS A 141 -2.96 12.37 -9.55
N LYS A 142 -2.43 12.16 -8.37
CA LYS A 142 -1.51 13.08 -7.69
C LYS A 142 -0.29 12.33 -7.17
N MET A 143 0.88 12.96 -7.35
CA MET A 143 2.13 12.51 -6.74
C MET A 143 2.27 13.17 -5.37
N TYR A 144 2.66 12.37 -4.40
CA TYR A 144 2.99 12.80 -3.05
C TYR A 144 4.49 12.65 -2.82
N ASP A 145 5.18 13.75 -2.84
CA ASP A 145 6.52 13.96 -2.32
C ASP A 145 6.45 14.68 -0.97
N THR A 146 7.58 14.98 -0.36
CA THR A 146 7.66 15.68 0.94
C THR A 146 6.89 16.98 0.94
N GLN A 147 7.04 17.79 -0.12
CA GLN A 147 6.39 19.09 -0.23
C GLN A 147 4.86 18.94 -0.33
N THR A 148 4.40 18.00 -1.16
CA THR A 148 2.97 17.75 -1.36
C THR A 148 2.28 17.23 -0.10
N VAL A 149 2.96 16.34 0.66
CA VAL A 149 2.46 15.86 1.96
C VAL A 149 2.36 17.03 2.95
N LEU A 150 3.41 17.84 3.03
CA LEU A 150 3.44 19.01 3.92
C LEU A 150 2.34 20.02 3.57
N GLU A 151 2.13 20.33 2.29
CA GLU A 151 1.08 21.24 1.83
C GLU A 151 -0.34 20.73 2.13
N GLU A 152 -0.59 19.42 1.94
CA GLU A 152 -1.93 18.86 2.13
C GLU A 152 -2.29 18.65 3.60
N PHE A 153 -1.32 18.23 4.43
CA PHE A 153 -1.56 17.84 5.82
C PHE A 153 -1.01 18.83 6.86
N ASN A 154 -0.09 19.72 6.46
CA ASN A 154 0.76 20.51 7.36
C ASN A 154 1.53 19.63 8.36
N ILE A 155 1.94 18.47 7.90
CA ILE A 155 2.67 17.43 8.65
C ILE A 155 3.81 16.95 7.77
N HIS A 156 5.03 16.90 8.32
CA HIS A 156 6.16 16.30 7.61
C HIS A 156 6.02 14.78 7.51
N PRO A 157 6.43 14.12 6.42
CA PRO A 157 6.36 12.65 6.28
C PRO A 157 6.90 11.88 7.48
N ASN A 158 7.98 12.33 8.10
CA ASN A 158 8.55 11.71 9.30
C ASN A 158 7.57 11.64 10.48
N ASN A 159 6.58 12.54 10.53
CA ASN A 159 5.61 12.66 11.61
C ASN A 159 4.21 12.15 11.23
N MET A 160 4.05 11.60 10.01
CA MET A 160 2.76 11.11 9.54
C MET A 160 2.20 9.96 10.39
N VAL A 161 3.05 9.10 10.95
CA VAL A 161 2.60 8.00 11.84
C VAL A 161 1.94 8.60 13.09
N LEU A 162 2.60 9.57 13.73
CA LEU A 162 2.05 10.21 14.93
C LEU A 162 0.76 10.98 14.62
N TYR A 163 0.71 11.70 13.50
CA TYR A 163 -0.53 12.33 13.02
C TYR A 163 -1.65 11.31 12.82
N ARG A 164 -1.36 10.18 12.17
CA ARG A 164 -2.32 9.10 11.93
C ARG A 164 -2.77 8.43 13.22
N SER A 165 -1.92 8.34 14.24
CA SER A 165 -2.28 7.76 15.53
C SER A 165 -3.36 8.57 16.28
N PHE A 166 -3.44 9.88 16.03
CA PHE A 166 -4.54 10.71 16.54
C PHE A 166 -5.82 10.58 15.73
N THR A 167 -5.70 10.56 14.39
CA THR A 167 -6.87 10.59 13.50
C THR A 167 -7.52 9.23 13.31
N GLY A 168 -6.77 8.14 13.58
CA GLY A 168 -7.21 6.77 13.36
C GLY A 168 -7.40 6.42 11.90
N ASP A 169 -7.93 5.23 11.64
CA ASP A 169 -8.36 4.76 10.33
C ASP A 169 -9.67 4.00 10.39
N LYS A 170 -10.73 4.61 9.87
CA LYS A 170 -12.05 3.99 9.83
C LYS A 170 -12.11 2.78 8.90
N SER A 171 -11.26 2.71 7.88
CA SER A 171 -11.25 1.58 6.94
C SER A 171 -10.70 0.32 7.60
N ASP A 172 -9.78 0.48 8.53
CA ASP A 172 -9.14 -0.59 9.29
C ASP A 172 -9.71 -0.75 10.72
N ASN A 173 -10.79 -0.02 11.00
CA ASN A 173 -11.44 -0.04 12.30
C ASN A 173 -10.53 0.43 13.45
N ILE A 174 -9.60 1.34 13.16
CA ILE A 174 -8.71 1.94 14.15
C ILE A 174 -9.34 3.26 14.64
N PRO A 175 -9.73 3.35 15.92
CA PRO A 175 -10.35 4.56 16.44
C PRO A 175 -9.33 5.68 16.59
N GLY A 176 -9.72 6.90 16.19
CA GLY A 176 -8.97 8.10 16.52
C GLY A 176 -9.29 8.64 17.89
N VAL A 177 -8.53 9.63 18.35
CA VAL A 177 -8.78 10.34 19.61
C VAL A 177 -9.90 11.36 19.40
N SER A 178 -11.02 11.16 20.11
CA SER A 178 -12.20 12.04 19.99
C SER A 178 -11.85 13.51 20.28
N GLY A 179 -12.20 14.40 19.33
CA GLY A 179 -11.97 15.84 19.45
C GLY A 179 -10.52 16.29 19.21
N ILE A 180 -9.64 15.38 18.76
CA ILE A 180 -8.30 15.72 18.30
C ILE A 180 -8.24 15.43 16.80
N GLY A 181 -8.61 16.42 15.99
CA GLY A 181 -8.58 16.34 14.54
C GLY A 181 -7.44 17.18 13.95
N PRO A 182 -7.35 17.23 12.60
CA PRO A 182 -6.25 17.92 11.89
C PRO A 182 -6.01 19.35 12.39
N LYS A 183 -7.06 20.15 12.54
CA LYS A 183 -6.94 21.55 12.99
C LYS A 183 -6.40 21.67 14.43
N THR A 184 -6.81 20.75 15.31
CA THR A 184 -6.33 20.71 16.71
C THR A 184 -4.86 20.34 16.74
N ILE A 185 -4.45 19.34 15.94
CA ILE A 185 -3.06 18.90 15.83
C ILE A 185 -2.19 20.04 15.31
N GLN A 186 -2.57 20.69 14.22
CA GLN A 186 -1.83 21.81 13.65
C GLN A 186 -1.66 22.96 14.66
N LYS A 187 -2.68 23.25 15.46
CA LYS A 187 -2.63 24.31 16.47
C LYS A 187 -1.73 23.99 17.64
N HIS A 188 -1.79 22.77 18.17
CA HIS A 188 -1.13 22.40 19.43
C HIS A 188 0.18 21.64 19.26
N LEU A 189 0.41 21.06 18.07
CA LEU A 189 1.57 20.29 17.72
C LEU A 189 2.19 20.77 16.37
N PRO A 190 2.48 22.09 16.23
CA PRO A 190 3.05 22.61 14.97
C PRO A 190 4.41 22.01 14.65
N GLU A 191 5.12 21.43 15.61
CA GLU A 191 6.40 20.74 15.42
C GLU A 191 6.28 19.54 14.47
N LEU A 192 5.10 18.98 14.30
CA LEU A 192 4.89 17.88 13.35
C LEU A 192 5.08 18.29 11.89
N ALA A 193 5.11 19.59 11.59
CA ALA A 193 5.43 20.12 10.27
C ALA A 193 6.96 20.16 10.00
N ALA A 194 7.79 20.05 11.05
CA ALA A 194 9.23 20.06 10.91
C ALA A 194 9.77 18.71 10.41
N ASP A 195 10.92 18.73 9.74
CA ASP A 195 11.61 17.53 9.27
C ASP A 195 12.14 16.63 10.42
N LYS A 196 12.25 17.18 11.62
CA LYS A 196 12.64 16.42 12.80
C LYS A 196 11.54 15.43 13.20
N LEU A 197 11.93 14.17 13.43
CA LEU A 197 11.02 13.17 14.01
C LEU A 197 10.59 13.60 15.41
N TYR A 198 9.28 13.67 15.61
CA TYR A 198 8.65 13.96 16.90
C TYR A 198 8.19 12.65 17.53
N THR A 199 8.79 12.30 18.66
CA THR A 199 8.58 10.99 19.29
C THR A 199 7.34 10.97 20.21
N LEU A 200 6.92 9.78 20.65
CA LEU A 200 5.89 9.64 21.69
C LEU A 200 6.34 10.24 23.01
N GLU A 201 7.63 10.14 23.34
CA GLU A 201 8.21 10.77 24.54
C GLU A 201 8.15 12.30 24.46
N ASP A 202 8.47 12.90 23.30
CA ASP A 202 8.34 14.35 23.08
C ASP A 202 6.90 14.80 23.26
N LEU A 203 5.93 14.03 22.71
CA LEU A 203 4.51 14.27 22.86
C LEU A 203 4.09 14.27 24.35
N GLN A 204 4.49 13.23 25.07
CA GLN A 204 4.15 13.09 26.49
C GLN A 204 4.76 14.22 27.31
N LYS A 205 6.01 14.55 27.08
CA LYS A 205 6.72 15.64 27.77
C LYS A 205 6.04 16.98 27.51
N LYS A 206 5.75 17.31 26.24
CA LYS A 206 5.06 18.56 25.89
C LYS A 206 3.68 18.61 26.51
N SER A 207 2.91 17.52 26.47
CA SER A 207 1.57 17.49 27.02
C SER A 207 1.56 17.70 28.53
N LYS A 208 2.51 17.11 29.26
CA LYS A 208 2.65 17.33 30.72
C LYS A 208 3.05 18.77 31.05
N SER A 209 3.94 19.37 30.26
CA SER A 209 4.42 20.75 30.51
C SER A 209 3.36 21.82 30.24
N ASN A 210 2.40 21.54 29.33
CA ASN A 210 1.44 22.54 28.85
C ASN A 210 0.00 22.25 29.30
N LEU A 211 -0.18 21.46 30.35
CA LEU A 211 -1.51 21.09 30.90
C LEU A 211 -2.40 22.31 31.20
N ASN A 212 -1.80 23.39 31.71
CA ASN A 212 -2.50 24.62 32.06
C ASN A 212 -2.88 25.49 30.86
N GLU A 213 -2.26 25.23 29.65
CA GLU A 213 -2.50 26.03 28.47
C GLU A 213 -3.73 25.60 27.67
N SER A 214 -4.05 24.30 27.68
CA SER A 214 -5.18 23.78 26.92
C SER A 214 -5.64 22.40 27.40
N LYS A 215 -6.97 22.23 27.47
CA LYS A 215 -7.60 20.91 27.70
C LYS A 215 -7.19 19.84 26.67
N THR A 216 -6.65 20.25 25.53
CA THR A 216 -6.14 19.33 24.50
C THR A 216 -4.99 18.48 25.04
N TYR A 217 -4.07 19.07 25.80
CA TYR A 217 -2.94 18.34 26.36
C TYR A 217 -3.37 17.32 27.42
N GLN A 218 -4.35 17.66 28.26
CA GLN A 218 -4.95 16.67 29.17
C GLN A 218 -5.58 15.52 28.39
N LYS A 219 -6.36 15.84 27.35
CA LYS A 219 -6.98 14.82 26.50
C LYS A 219 -5.97 13.90 25.80
N ILE A 220 -4.82 14.43 25.38
CA ILE A 220 -3.72 13.63 24.84
C ILE A 220 -3.22 12.65 25.89
N LEU A 221 -2.98 13.10 27.12
CA LEU A 221 -2.52 12.23 28.19
C LEU A 221 -3.55 11.17 28.59
N ASP A 222 -4.82 11.55 28.68
CA ASP A 222 -5.92 10.62 29.01
C ASP A 222 -6.11 9.53 27.95
N ASN A 223 -5.67 9.77 26.70
CA ASN A 223 -5.78 8.82 25.58
C ASN A 223 -4.41 8.32 25.10
N PHE A 224 -3.37 8.46 25.93
CA PHE A 224 -2.00 8.15 25.48
C PHE A 224 -1.82 6.69 25.08
N ASP A 225 -2.43 5.76 25.81
CA ASP A 225 -2.40 4.33 25.50
C ASP A 225 -3.03 4.03 24.11
N THR A 226 -4.13 4.71 23.77
CA THR A 226 -4.76 4.59 22.46
C THR A 226 -3.85 5.15 21.35
N ILE A 227 -3.20 6.29 21.59
CA ILE A 227 -2.26 6.90 20.66
C ILE A 227 -1.06 5.96 20.42
N GLU A 228 -0.49 5.41 21.49
CA GLU A 228 0.62 4.46 21.42
C GLU A 228 0.23 3.17 20.68
N GLN A 229 -0.96 2.63 20.97
CA GLN A 229 -1.48 1.45 20.26
C GLN A 229 -1.63 1.74 18.75
N ASN A 230 -2.26 2.88 18.40
CA ASN A 230 -2.45 3.29 17.02
C ASN A 230 -1.11 3.52 16.31
N TYR A 231 -0.13 4.12 17.00
CA TYR A 231 1.21 4.30 16.50
C TYR A 231 1.87 2.96 16.15
N LYS A 232 1.75 1.95 17.02
CA LYS A 232 2.27 0.60 16.77
C LYS A 232 1.55 -0.11 15.61
N LEU A 233 0.24 0.13 15.45
CA LEU A 233 -0.56 -0.47 14.38
C LEU A 233 -0.24 0.11 13.01
N MET A 234 -0.04 1.43 12.92
CA MET A 234 0.09 2.17 11.67
C MET A 234 1.55 2.40 11.24
N ASN A 235 2.52 2.13 12.12
CA ASN A 235 3.92 2.32 11.80
C ASN A 235 4.44 1.18 10.93
N ILE A 236 4.55 1.43 9.62
CA ILE A 236 5.10 0.48 8.65
C ILE A 236 6.63 0.62 8.47
N LYS A 237 7.28 1.60 9.14
CA LYS A 237 8.74 1.68 9.22
C LYS A 237 9.32 0.72 10.28
N LEU A 238 8.59 0.48 11.36
CA LEU A 238 8.98 -0.48 12.41
C LEU A 238 8.58 -1.91 12.02
N LEU A 239 9.32 -2.46 11.07
CA LEU A 239 9.02 -3.74 10.47
C LEU A 239 9.45 -4.90 11.38
N ASN A 240 8.52 -5.43 12.18
CA ASN A 240 8.71 -6.71 12.87
C ASN A 240 8.39 -7.87 11.92
N ILE A 241 9.06 -7.93 10.77
CA ILE A 241 8.93 -9.02 9.81
C ILE A 241 9.85 -10.16 10.26
N PRO A 242 9.35 -11.41 10.30
CA PRO A 242 10.20 -12.55 10.65
C PRO A 242 11.41 -12.66 9.71
N ALA A 243 12.58 -12.96 10.28
CA ALA A 243 13.83 -13.04 9.51
C ALA A 243 13.75 -14.01 8.32
N ALA A 244 13.02 -15.11 8.45
CA ALA A 244 12.76 -16.04 7.35
C ALA A 244 11.98 -15.41 6.22
N THR A 245 10.97 -14.57 6.53
CA THR A 245 10.20 -13.84 5.53
C THR A 245 11.05 -12.76 4.84
N CYS A 246 11.86 -12.02 5.61
CA CYS A 246 12.84 -11.08 5.06
C CYS A 246 13.80 -11.77 4.08
N SER A 247 14.29 -12.97 4.44
CA SER A 247 15.18 -13.73 3.57
C SER A 247 14.50 -14.18 2.28
N LYS A 248 13.24 -14.62 2.35
CA LYS A 248 12.44 -14.96 1.15
C LYS A 248 12.24 -13.75 0.24
N ILE A 249 11.86 -12.59 0.80
CA ILE A 249 11.69 -11.36 0.02
C ILE A 249 13.01 -10.99 -0.68
N ARG A 250 14.13 -11.00 0.06
CA ARG A 250 15.46 -10.73 -0.54
C ARG A 250 15.82 -11.72 -1.65
N GLY A 251 15.52 -13.01 -1.46
CA GLY A 251 15.77 -14.06 -2.46
C GLY A 251 14.97 -13.80 -3.76
N ILE A 252 13.69 -13.45 -3.65
CA ILE A 252 12.85 -13.12 -4.80
C ILE A 252 13.34 -11.83 -5.47
N MET A 253 13.66 -10.82 -4.69
CA MET A 253 14.14 -9.53 -5.21
C MET A 253 15.54 -9.59 -5.83
N ALA A 254 16.35 -10.58 -5.47
CA ALA A 254 17.66 -10.82 -6.09
C ALA A 254 17.55 -11.50 -7.47
N GLN A 255 16.40 -12.09 -7.80
CA GLN A 255 16.19 -12.66 -9.13
C GLN A 255 16.15 -11.54 -10.20
N PRO A 256 16.59 -11.83 -11.42
CA PRO A 256 16.45 -10.88 -12.52
C PRO A 256 14.99 -10.52 -12.79
N VAL A 257 14.78 -9.41 -13.49
CA VAL A 257 13.44 -9.06 -13.97
C VAL A 257 12.95 -10.19 -14.90
N PRO A 258 11.75 -10.76 -14.67
CA PRO A 258 11.23 -11.84 -15.50
C PRO A 258 11.09 -11.42 -16.96
N MET A 259 11.22 -12.36 -17.87
CA MET A 259 10.98 -12.12 -19.29
C MET A 259 9.48 -12.12 -19.60
N LEU A 260 9.10 -11.32 -20.60
CA LEU A 260 7.73 -11.31 -21.12
C LEU A 260 7.46 -12.62 -21.90
N ASP A 261 6.60 -13.50 -21.39
CA ASP A 261 6.07 -14.66 -22.11
C ASP A 261 4.84 -14.29 -22.92
N ARG A 262 5.06 -13.86 -24.16
CA ARG A 262 3.99 -13.46 -25.09
C ARG A 262 3.08 -14.61 -25.48
N LYS A 263 3.63 -15.82 -25.63
CA LYS A 263 2.85 -16.98 -26.09
C LYS A 263 1.85 -17.41 -25.03
N GLU A 264 2.32 -17.56 -23.80
CA GLU A 264 1.47 -17.96 -22.70
C GLU A 264 0.44 -16.86 -22.36
N PHE A 265 0.85 -15.60 -22.38
CA PHE A 265 -0.11 -14.49 -22.19
C PHE A 265 -1.23 -14.53 -23.26
N GLN A 266 -0.88 -14.73 -24.52
CA GLN A 266 -1.86 -14.83 -25.60
C GLN A 266 -2.78 -16.05 -25.43
N ARG A 267 -2.24 -17.19 -25.01
CA ARG A 267 -3.05 -18.39 -24.73
C ARG A 267 -4.12 -18.08 -23.67
N LEU A 268 -3.72 -17.53 -22.51
CA LEU A 268 -4.62 -17.13 -21.44
C LEU A 268 -5.66 -16.11 -21.92
N PHE A 269 -5.22 -15.12 -22.70
CA PHE A 269 -6.07 -14.07 -23.26
C PHE A 269 -7.19 -14.62 -24.16
N TYR A 270 -6.88 -15.62 -24.99
CA TYR A 270 -7.89 -16.25 -25.85
C TYR A 270 -8.81 -17.17 -25.04
N GLU A 271 -8.30 -17.92 -24.07
CA GLU A 271 -9.12 -18.75 -23.19
C GLU A 271 -10.15 -17.91 -22.43
N ASP A 272 -9.73 -16.76 -21.91
CA ASP A 272 -10.60 -15.86 -21.13
C ASP A 272 -11.45 -14.93 -22.03
N LYS A 273 -11.38 -15.05 -23.34
CA LYS A 273 -12.13 -14.23 -24.31
C LYS A 273 -11.97 -12.72 -24.09
N MET A 274 -10.74 -12.30 -23.73
CA MET A 274 -10.46 -10.91 -23.37
C MET A 274 -10.41 -9.93 -24.55
N TRP A 275 -10.49 -10.42 -25.79
CA TRP A 275 -10.50 -9.57 -27.01
C TRP A 275 -11.68 -8.58 -27.08
N SER A 276 -12.77 -8.86 -26.35
CA SER A 276 -13.93 -7.95 -26.28
C SER A 276 -13.65 -6.69 -25.47
N VAL A 277 -12.75 -6.78 -24.48
CA VAL A 277 -12.45 -5.71 -23.52
C VAL A 277 -11.05 -5.13 -23.70
N MET A 278 -10.05 -5.93 -24.09
CA MET A 278 -8.69 -5.47 -24.36
C MET A 278 -8.38 -5.54 -25.86
N LYS A 279 -8.54 -4.40 -26.53
CA LYS A 279 -8.24 -4.27 -27.96
C LYS A 279 -6.75 -4.06 -28.16
N ASN A 280 -6.24 -4.45 -29.35
CA ASN A 280 -4.84 -4.25 -29.77
C ASN A 280 -3.81 -4.86 -28.80
N LEU A 281 -4.00 -6.14 -28.47
CA LEU A 281 -3.08 -6.90 -27.61
C LEU A 281 -1.59 -6.87 -28.08
N PRO A 282 -1.27 -6.98 -29.40
CA PRO A 282 0.11 -6.94 -29.84
C PRO A 282 0.84 -5.64 -29.47
N ASP A 283 0.18 -4.51 -29.64
CA ASP A 283 0.70 -3.21 -29.26
C ASP A 283 0.86 -3.09 -27.73
N TRP A 284 -0.15 -3.53 -26.98
CA TRP A 284 -0.10 -3.52 -25.53
C TRP A 284 1.06 -4.36 -24.98
N LEU A 285 1.28 -5.58 -25.50
CA LEU A 285 2.40 -6.44 -25.13
C LEU A 285 3.76 -5.87 -25.53
N THR A 286 3.82 -5.12 -26.63
CA THR A 286 5.10 -4.57 -27.12
C THR A 286 5.45 -3.27 -26.42
N ASN A 287 4.57 -2.30 -26.46
CA ASN A 287 4.89 -0.92 -26.04
C ASN A 287 4.75 -0.69 -24.53
N THR A 288 3.82 -1.41 -23.87
CA THR A 288 3.63 -1.25 -22.43
C THR A 288 4.85 -1.73 -21.64
N TRP A 289 5.43 -2.86 -22.04
CA TRP A 289 6.46 -3.55 -21.25
C TRP A 289 7.89 -3.29 -21.74
N LEU A 290 8.06 -2.39 -22.69
CA LEU A 290 9.36 -2.13 -23.34
C LEU A 290 10.44 -1.73 -22.32
N SER A 291 10.13 -0.84 -21.39
CA SER A 291 11.09 -0.40 -20.37
C SER A 291 11.56 -1.55 -19.50
N LEU A 292 10.65 -2.38 -18.99
CA LEU A 292 10.98 -3.53 -18.13
C LEU A 292 11.72 -4.63 -18.92
N SER A 293 11.28 -4.91 -20.15
CA SER A 293 11.92 -5.91 -21.02
C SER A 293 13.36 -5.57 -21.35
N ALA A 294 13.72 -4.28 -21.40
CA ALA A 294 15.11 -3.85 -21.59
C ALA A 294 16.02 -4.30 -20.43
N PHE A 295 15.50 -4.29 -19.19
CA PHE A 295 16.25 -4.76 -18.01
C PHE A 295 16.25 -6.28 -17.87
N ALA A 296 15.22 -6.98 -18.35
CA ALA A 296 15.18 -8.45 -18.38
C ALA A 296 16.29 -9.05 -19.28
N LYS A 297 16.66 -8.34 -20.34
CA LYS A 297 17.72 -8.79 -21.30
C LYS A 297 19.15 -8.57 -20.81
N GLN A 298 19.37 -7.70 -19.83
CA GLN A 298 20.71 -7.35 -19.34
C GLN A 298 21.23 -8.31 -18.25
N THR A 299 20.47 -9.32 -17.88
CA THR A 299 20.79 -10.26 -16.80
C THR A 299 21.21 -11.66 -17.28
N HIS A 300 21.61 -11.77 -18.57
CA HIS A 300 22.17 -13.01 -19.15
C HIS A 300 23.68 -12.90 -19.37
#